data_e24d914ab50133a1fee98b63767ec292
#
_entry.id   e24d914ab50133a1fee98b63767ec292
#
_cell.length_a   1.000
_cell.length_b   1.000
_cell.length_c   1.000
_cell.angle_alpha   90.00
_cell.angle_beta   90.00
_cell.angle_gamma   90.00
#
_symmetry.space_group_name_H-M   'P 1'
#
loop_
_entity.id
_entity.type
_entity.pdbx_description
1 polymer ?
#
loop_
_entity_poly.entity_id
_entity_poly.type
_entity_poly.pdbx_seq_one_letter_code
_entity_poly.pdbx_strand_id
1 'polypeptide(L)' 'MSDKIYKKQVGGDHYKSMVIQPSEFINRNNIPFAEGNAIKYLCRHKQKNQKEDLLKAKHYIDMAIDRDYPENQPKPKDKK' A
#
# COMPACT_ATOMS: atom_id res chain seq x y z
N MET A 1 -15.52 -4.29 14.23
CA MET A 1 -14.42 -5.23 14.06
C MET A 1 -13.64 -5.40 15.32
N SER A 2 -13.13 -6.59 15.54
CA SER A 2 -12.36 -6.88 16.73
C SER A 2 -10.94 -6.36 16.61
N ASP A 3 -10.46 -5.66 17.63
CA ASP A 3 -9.07 -5.20 17.63
C ASP A 3 -8.10 -6.37 17.69
N LYS A 4 -8.54 -7.48 18.25
CA LYS A 4 -7.70 -8.64 18.40
C LYS A 4 -7.15 -9.14 17.07
N ILE A 5 -8.00 -9.17 16.06
CA ILE A 5 -7.60 -9.73 14.78
C ILE A 5 -6.53 -8.87 14.10
N TYR A 6 -6.54 -7.58 14.36
CA TYR A 6 -5.53 -6.69 13.76
C TYR A 6 -4.23 -6.69 14.54
N LYS A 7 -4.24 -7.17 15.78
CA LYS A 7 -3.01 -7.25 16.56
C LYS A 7 -2.26 -8.54 16.33
N LYS A 8 -2.88 -9.48 15.65
CA LYS A 8 -2.26 -10.76 15.35
C LYS A 8 -1.43 -10.62 14.07
N GLN A 9 -0.17 -11.00 14.15
CA GLN A 9 0.74 -10.96 12.99
C GLN A 9 0.96 -12.38 12.50
N VAL A 10 0.57 -12.62 11.27
CA VAL A 10 0.79 -13.91 10.64
C VAL A 10 1.94 -13.76 9.66
N GLY A 11 3.01 -14.50 9.88
CA GLY A 11 4.15 -14.48 8.97
C GLY A 11 5.15 -13.39 9.22
N GLY A 12 5.00 -12.61 10.28
CA GLY A 12 5.96 -11.56 10.59
C GLY A 12 5.40 -10.58 11.58
N ASP A 13 6.24 -9.63 11.97
CA ASP A 13 5.82 -8.65 12.96
C ASP A 13 6.24 -7.24 12.58
N HIS A 14 6.28 -6.95 11.28
CA HIS A 14 6.71 -5.64 10.77
C HIS A 14 5.86 -4.49 11.32
N TYR A 15 4.61 -4.76 11.65
CA TYR A 15 3.65 -3.73 12.00
C TYR A 15 3.28 -3.72 13.48
N LYS A 16 3.88 -4.60 14.28
CA LYS A 16 3.48 -4.75 15.67
C LYS A 16 3.60 -3.47 16.49
N SER A 17 4.60 -2.67 16.21
CA SER A 17 4.84 -1.45 16.97
C SER A 17 4.00 -0.28 16.49
N MET A 18 3.24 -0.44 15.43
CA MET A 18 2.43 0.66 14.91
C MET A 18 1.17 0.84 15.76
N VAL A 19 0.81 2.08 15.99
CA VAL A 19 -0.39 2.41 16.75
C VAL A 19 -1.63 1.83 16.08
N ILE A 20 -1.74 2.02 14.77
CA ILE A 20 -2.79 1.42 13.96
C ILE A 20 -2.11 0.70 12.82
N GLN A 21 -2.37 -0.58 12.70
CA GLN A 21 -1.72 -1.35 11.64
C GLN A 21 -2.34 -1.03 10.29
N PRO A 22 -1.53 -1.12 9.22
CA PRO A 22 -2.04 -0.81 7.88
C PRO A 22 -3.28 -1.61 7.51
N SER A 23 -3.34 -2.90 7.88
CA SER A 23 -4.48 -3.73 7.54
C SER A 23 -5.77 -3.19 8.16
N GLU A 24 -5.70 -2.74 9.40
CA GLU A 24 -6.86 -2.18 10.06
C GLU A 24 -7.29 -0.88 9.39
N PHE A 25 -6.34 0.00 9.13
CA PHE A 25 -6.61 1.28 8.50
C PHE A 25 -7.25 1.08 7.12
N ILE A 26 -6.67 0.17 6.33
CA ILE A 26 -7.13 -0.09 4.98
C ILE A 26 -8.55 -0.66 4.98
N ASN A 27 -8.76 -1.68 5.81
CA ASN A 27 -10.07 -2.34 5.84
C ASN A 27 -11.17 -1.47 6.41
N ARG A 28 -10.89 -0.78 7.49
CA ARG A 28 -11.92 0.03 8.13
C ARG A 28 -12.32 1.25 7.31
N ASN A 29 -11.41 1.71 6.47
CA ASN A 29 -11.70 2.85 5.60
C ASN A 29 -12.10 2.44 4.19
N ASN A 30 -12.26 1.14 3.94
CA ASN A 30 -12.66 0.62 2.63
C ASN A 30 -11.74 1.13 1.52
N ILE A 31 -10.44 1.11 1.79
CA ILE A 31 -9.47 1.62 0.83
C ILE A 31 -9.29 0.60 -0.29
N PRO A 32 -9.31 1.03 -1.55
CA PRO A 32 -9.18 0.09 -2.68
C PRO A 32 -7.84 -0.62 -2.70
N PHE A 33 -7.77 -1.67 -3.50
CA PHE A 33 -6.64 -2.58 -3.52
C PHE A 33 -5.30 -1.88 -3.80
N ALA A 34 -5.24 -1.07 -4.85
CA ALA A 34 -3.97 -0.45 -5.22
C ALA A 34 -3.48 0.49 -4.13
N GLU A 35 -4.35 1.36 -3.64
CA GLU A 35 -3.99 2.29 -2.58
C GLU A 35 -3.60 1.54 -1.30
N GLY A 36 -4.35 0.49 -0.98
CA GLY A 36 -4.05 -0.32 0.20
C GLY A 36 -2.68 -0.96 0.13
N ASN A 37 -2.32 -1.51 -1.02
CA ASN A 37 -1.00 -2.09 -1.17
C ASN A 37 0.10 -1.05 -1.14
N ALA A 38 -0.13 0.12 -1.72
CA ALA A 38 0.85 1.20 -1.63
C ALA A 38 1.11 1.57 -0.17
N ILE A 39 0.04 1.71 0.62
CA ILE A 39 0.16 2.03 2.04
C ILE A 39 0.97 0.95 2.76
N LYS A 40 0.66 -0.31 2.49
CA LYS A 40 1.35 -1.43 3.14
C LYS A 40 2.86 -1.38 2.87
N TYR A 41 3.25 -1.21 1.63
CA TYR A 41 4.66 -1.19 1.29
C TYR A 41 5.36 0.05 1.83
N LEU A 42 4.68 1.20 1.84
CA LEU A 42 5.26 2.41 2.42
C LEU A 42 5.53 2.25 3.91
N CYS A 43 4.69 1.48 4.61
CA CYS A 43 4.85 1.30 6.04
C CYS A 43 5.94 0.32 6.41
N ARG A 44 6.33 -0.59 5.51
CA ARG A 44 7.23 -1.66 5.91
C ARG A 44 8.62 -1.60 5.31
N HIS A 45 8.86 -0.69 4.36
CA HIS A 45 10.09 -0.79 3.55
C HIS A 45 11.36 -0.78 4.38
N LYS A 46 11.41 -0.04 5.47
CA LYS A 46 12.63 0.04 6.29
C LYS A 46 12.95 -1.29 6.96
N GLN A 47 11.95 -2.09 7.24
CA GLN A 47 12.12 -3.34 7.98
C GLN A 47 12.08 -4.57 7.10
N LYS A 48 11.94 -4.39 5.78
CA LYS A 48 11.82 -5.53 4.91
C LYS A 48 12.69 -5.33 3.67
N ASN A 49 12.10 -5.01 2.54
CA ASN A 49 12.82 -5.03 1.27
C ASN A 49 13.35 -3.67 0.84
N GLN A 50 13.20 -2.66 1.67
CA GLN A 50 13.81 -1.35 1.46
C GLN A 50 13.42 -0.77 0.09
N LYS A 51 14.37 -0.52 -0.79
CA LYS A 51 14.09 0.10 -2.07
C LYS A 51 13.05 -0.67 -2.89
N GLU A 52 13.11 -1.97 -2.85
CA GLU A 52 12.17 -2.79 -3.60
C GLU A 52 10.73 -2.54 -3.15
N ASP A 53 10.51 -2.41 -1.84
CA ASP A 53 9.17 -2.11 -1.33
C ASP A 53 8.70 -0.74 -1.78
N LEU A 54 9.60 0.24 -1.83
CA LEU A 54 9.24 1.57 -2.31
C LEU A 54 8.88 1.55 -3.79
N LEU A 55 9.59 0.74 -4.57
CA LEU A 55 9.28 0.59 -5.99
C LEU A 55 7.94 -0.09 -6.18
N LYS A 56 7.61 -1.05 -5.31
CA LYS A 56 6.30 -1.68 -5.35
C LYS A 56 5.20 -0.68 -5.00
N ALA A 57 5.41 0.12 -3.97
CA ALA A 57 4.44 1.16 -3.62
C ALA A 57 4.19 2.09 -4.79
N LYS A 58 5.27 2.50 -5.47
CA LYS A 58 5.18 3.36 -6.63
C LYS A 58 4.35 2.72 -7.74
N HIS A 59 4.56 1.43 -7.98
CA HIS A 59 3.81 0.70 -8.99
C HIS A 59 2.31 0.67 -8.67
N TYR A 60 1.96 0.43 -7.42
CA TYR A 60 0.56 0.43 -7.01
C TYR A 60 -0.07 1.82 -7.12
N ILE A 61 0.71 2.86 -6.85
CA ILE A 61 0.24 4.23 -7.06
C ILE A 61 -0.06 4.46 -8.55
N ASP A 62 0.83 3.99 -9.42
CA ASP A 62 0.61 4.10 -10.86
C ASP A 62 -0.69 3.40 -11.29
N MET A 63 -0.97 2.25 -10.69
CA MET A 63 -2.22 1.55 -10.98
C MET A 63 -3.44 2.39 -10.59
N ALA A 64 -3.37 3.06 -9.43
CA ALA A 64 -4.49 3.89 -8.99
C ALA A 64 -4.68 5.08 -9.92
N ILE A 65 -3.59 5.67 -10.37
CA ILE A 65 -3.67 6.79 -11.31
C ILE A 65 -4.32 6.33 -12.61
N ASP A 66 -3.87 5.20 -13.12
CA ASP A 66 -4.41 4.68 -14.37
C ASP A 66 -5.89 4.36 -14.27
N ARG A 67 -6.31 3.82 -13.13
CA ARG A 67 -7.72 3.46 -12.92
C ARG A 67 -8.61 4.70 -12.87
N ASP A 68 -8.18 5.72 -12.12
CA ASP A 68 -9.06 6.83 -11.80
C ASP A 68 -8.86 8.05 -12.69
N TYR A 69 -7.65 8.26 -13.20
CA TYR A 69 -7.31 9.48 -13.90
C TYR A 69 -6.50 9.24 -15.18
N PRO A 70 -6.93 8.29 -16.01
CA PRO A 70 -6.09 7.94 -17.17
C PRO A 70 -5.85 9.12 -18.12
N GLU A 71 -6.78 10.03 -18.18
CA GLU A 71 -6.66 11.18 -19.09
C GLU A 71 -5.73 12.26 -18.58
N ASN A 72 -5.39 12.18 -17.30
CA ASN A 72 -4.52 13.16 -16.67
C ASN A 72 -3.07 12.70 -16.61
N GLN A 73 -2.80 11.48 -17.07
CA GLN A 73 -1.45 10.97 -17.05
C GLN A 73 -0.62 11.64 -18.14
N PRO A 74 0.63 12.01 -17.83
CA PRO A 74 1.53 12.44 -18.89
C PRO A 74 1.76 11.25 -19.79
N LYS A 75 1.37 11.39 -21.04
CA LYS A 75 1.57 10.30 -21.97
C LYS A 75 3.04 10.19 -22.29
N PRO A 76 3.52 8.97 -22.28
CA PRO A 76 4.86 8.83 -22.83
C PRO A 76 4.66 9.18 -24.26
N LYS A 77 4.64 9.75 -24.75
CA LYS A 77 4.31 10.20 -25.86
C LYS A 77 4.43 9.30 -26.83
N ASP A 78 4.00 8.85 -26.58
CA ASP A 78 3.92 8.27 -26.86
C ASP A 78 4.35 7.40 -26.76
N LYS A 79 4.35 7.07 -26.16
CA LYS A 79 4.64 6.40 -25.81
C LYS A 79 4.41 5.89 -25.94
N LYS A 80 4.25 5.88 -26.25
CA LYS A 80 4.13 5.53 -26.47
C LYS A 80 4.12 5.41 -26.73
#